data_d2841cca47e7aa2b8fe2da791efdde00
#
_entry.id   d2841cca47e7aa2b8fe2da791efdde00
#
_cell.length_a   1.000
_cell.length_b   1.000
_cell.length_c   1.000
_cell.angle_alpha   90.00
_cell.angle_beta   90.00
_cell.angle_gamma   90.00
#
_symmetry.space_group_name_H-M   'P 1'
#
loop_
_entity.id
_entity.type
_entity.pdbx_description
1 polymer ?
#
loop_
_entity_poly.entity_id
_entity_poly.type
_entity_poly.pdbx_seq_one_letter_code
_entity_poly.pdbx_strand_id
1 'polypeptide(L)'
;MSEYYDRYKEFRRDGKILKMPLIKIPVESTDLYVTFDKSRMRIDSLSYKYYGDANYGWLLMLANPHLGSMEFEIPDKSMFRIPYPLNTAIIRYESGVRKYFGQD
;
A
#
# COMPACT_ATOMS: atom_id res chain seq x y z
N MET A 1 18.59 -11.06 4.17
CA MET A 1 17.69 -10.47 3.17
C MET A 1 16.25 -10.75 3.57
N SER A 2 15.46 -9.75 3.55
CA SER A 2 14.06 -9.94 3.89
C SER A 2 13.34 -10.64 2.75
N GLU A 3 12.35 -11.42 3.10
CA GLU A 3 11.57 -12.09 2.10
C GLU A 3 10.62 -11.13 1.42
N TYR A 4 10.41 -11.35 0.16
CA TYR A 4 9.47 -10.56 -0.60
C TYR A 4 8.05 -10.89 -0.14
N TYR A 5 7.31 -9.87 0.30
CA TYR A 5 5.93 -10.08 0.73
C TYR A 5 5.04 -10.33 -0.48
N ASP A 6 4.32 -11.43 -0.45
CA ASP A 6 3.45 -11.80 -1.56
C ASP A 6 2.03 -11.32 -1.27
N ARG A 7 1.68 -10.15 -1.82
CA ARG A 7 0.37 -9.55 -1.58
C ARG A 7 -0.77 -10.33 -2.23
N TYR A 8 -0.44 -11.29 -3.09
CA TYR A 8 -1.44 -12.07 -3.81
C TYR A 8 -1.74 -13.41 -3.15
N LYS A 9 -1.06 -13.76 -2.05
CA LYS A 9 -1.16 -15.10 -1.49
C LYS A 9 -2.59 -15.49 -1.13
N GLU A 10 -3.40 -14.53 -0.68
CA GLU A 10 -4.78 -14.80 -0.29
C GLU A 10 -5.73 -14.89 -1.48
N PHE A 11 -5.24 -14.56 -2.68
CA PHE A 11 -6.09 -14.49 -3.87
C PHE A 11 -5.76 -15.55 -4.89
N ARG A 12 -4.85 -16.48 -4.55
CA ARG A 12 -4.49 -17.57 -5.45
C ARG A 12 -5.36 -18.77 -5.20
N ARG A 13 -5.94 -19.31 -6.27
CA ARG A 13 -6.75 -20.51 -6.22
C ARG A 13 -6.51 -21.31 -7.48
N ASP A 14 -6.26 -22.63 -7.29
CA ASP A 14 -6.08 -23.56 -8.41
C ASP A 14 -5.03 -23.08 -9.39
N GLY A 15 -3.95 -22.53 -8.85
CA GLY A 15 -2.86 -22.03 -9.67
C GLY A 15 -3.14 -20.71 -10.38
N LYS A 16 -4.27 -20.09 -10.10
CA LYS A 16 -4.63 -18.82 -10.71
C LYS A 16 -4.69 -17.73 -9.67
N ILE A 17 -4.38 -16.50 -10.08
CA ILE A 17 -4.50 -15.34 -9.21
C ILE A 17 -5.85 -14.70 -9.48
N LEU A 18 -6.67 -14.62 -8.45
CA LEU A 18 -7.98 -13.99 -8.56
C LEU A 18 -7.82 -12.48 -8.72
N LYS A 19 -8.82 -11.84 -9.32
CA LYS A 19 -8.81 -10.40 -9.42
C LYS A 19 -8.72 -9.78 -8.03
N MET A 20 -7.76 -8.88 -7.85
CA MET A 20 -7.50 -8.30 -6.56
C MET A 20 -8.44 -7.13 -6.29
N PRO A 21 -9.20 -7.16 -5.18
CA PRO A 21 -10.09 -6.05 -4.86
C PRO A 21 -9.30 -4.87 -4.31
N LEU A 22 -9.96 -3.72 -4.24
CA LEU A 22 -9.39 -2.54 -3.59
C LEU A 22 -9.58 -2.68 -2.09
N ILE A 23 -8.52 -3.01 -1.39
CA ILE A 23 -8.55 -3.18 0.05
C ILE A 23 -8.26 -1.84 0.70
N LYS A 24 -9.16 -1.38 1.57
CA LYS A 24 -8.94 -0.13 2.28
C LYS A 24 -8.01 -0.34 3.47
N ILE A 25 -7.10 0.60 3.64
CA ILE A 25 -6.21 0.61 4.79
C ILE A 25 -6.67 1.72 5.72
N PRO A 26 -7.21 1.40 6.90
CA PRO A 26 -7.75 2.42 7.80
C PRO A 26 -6.69 3.42 8.23
N VAL A 27 -7.13 4.63 8.50
CA VAL A 27 -6.26 5.70 8.99
C VAL A 27 -5.91 5.44 10.45
N GLU A 28 -4.65 5.68 10.80
CA GLU A 28 -4.17 5.58 12.18
C GLU A 28 -3.42 6.83 12.54
N SER A 29 -3.38 7.14 13.84
CA SER A 29 -2.69 8.34 14.31
C SER A 29 -1.17 8.28 14.07
N THR A 30 -0.63 7.10 13.85
CA THR A 30 0.79 6.92 13.57
C THR A 30 1.15 7.11 12.11
N ASP A 31 0.15 7.27 11.23
CA ASP A 31 0.42 7.48 9.81
C ASP A 31 1.14 8.79 9.57
N LEU A 32 1.98 8.80 8.55
CA LEU A 32 2.74 9.98 8.16
C LEU A 32 2.12 10.60 6.93
N TYR A 33 2.36 11.89 6.73
CA TYR A 33 1.83 12.61 5.57
C TYR A 33 2.94 13.42 4.95
N VAL A 34 3.05 13.35 3.62
CA VAL A 34 4.04 14.14 2.87
C VAL A 34 3.33 14.80 1.71
N THR A 35 3.93 15.92 1.23
CA THR A 35 3.47 16.55 -0.01
C THR A 35 4.19 15.85 -1.15
N PHE A 36 3.43 15.24 -2.06
CA PHE A 36 4.03 14.47 -3.15
C PHE A 36 4.53 15.42 -4.24
N ASP A 37 5.84 15.47 -4.42
CA ASP A 37 6.49 16.32 -5.42
C ASP A 37 6.87 15.44 -6.61
N LYS A 38 6.07 15.50 -7.68
CA LYS A 38 6.25 14.62 -8.84
C LYS A 38 7.58 14.82 -9.53
N SER A 39 8.20 15.99 -9.40
CA SER A 39 9.48 16.25 -10.04
C SER A 39 10.65 15.58 -9.32
N ARG A 40 10.46 15.14 -8.08
CA ARG A 40 11.54 14.63 -7.26
C ARG A 40 11.23 13.29 -6.58
N MET A 41 9.95 12.94 -6.44
CA MET A 41 9.55 11.76 -5.67
C MET A 41 9.02 10.67 -6.57
N ARG A 42 9.30 9.44 -6.16
CA ARG A 42 8.75 8.24 -6.79
C ARG A 42 8.20 7.36 -5.68
N ILE A 43 7.22 6.52 -6.03
CA ILE A 43 6.57 5.66 -5.05
C ILE A 43 7.57 4.66 -4.46
N ASP A 44 8.44 4.08 -5.29
CA ASP A 44 9.44 3.14 -4.79
C ASP A 44 10.44 3.84 -3.87
N SER A 45 10.78 5.10 -4.15
CA SER A 45 11.68 5.87 -3.28
C SER A 45 11.04 6.14 -1.93
N LEU A 46 9.74 6.47 -1.92
CA LEU A 46 9.02 6.69 -0.66
C LEU A 46 8.95 5.40 0.14
N SER A 47 8.70 4.29 -0.52
CA SER A 47 8.66 2.99 0.15
C SER A 47 10.01 2.69 0.79
N TYR A 48 11.09 2.91 0.06
CA TYR A 48 12.41 2.68 0.61
C TYR A 48 12.72 3.59 1.78
N LYS A 49 12.37 4.88 1.64
CA LYS A 49 12.67 5.87 2.68
C LYS A 49 11.96 5.56 3.99
N TYR A 50 10.69 5.20 3.92
CA TYR A 50 9.88 5.06 5.14
C TYR A 50 9.78 3.62 5.62
N TYR A 51 9.96 2.64 4.75
CA TYR A 51 9.82 1.23 5.11
C TYR A 51 11.12 0.45 5.00
N GLY A 52 12.16 1.06 4.41
CA GLY A 52 13.42 0.36 4.21
C GLY A 52 13.41 -0.65 3.08
N ASP A 53 12.36 -0.64 2.26
CA ASP A 53 12.19 -1.62 1.18
C ASP A 53 11.35 -1.00 0.09
N ALA A 54 11.89 -0.95 -1.13
CA ALA A 54 11.19 -0.33 -2.26
C ALA A 54 9.98 -1.14 -2.74
N ASN A 55 9.81 -2.36 -2.27
CA ASN A 55 8.78 -3.27 -2.79
C ASN A 55 7.39 -3.05 -2.19
N TYR A 56 7.20 -2.05 -1.35
CA TYR A 56 5.90 -1.79 -0.73
C TYR A 56 5.17 -0.61 -1.35
N GLY A 57 5.56 -0.22 -2.58
CA GLY A 57 4.86 0.85 -3.27
C GLY A 57 3.37 0.58 -3.45
N TRP A 58 3.01 -0.68 -3.66
CA TRP A 58 1.60 -1.07 -3.80
C TRP A 58 0.79 -0.72 -2.55
N LEU A 59 1.42 -0.85 -1.37
CA LEU A 59 0.75 -0.52 -0.11
C LEU A 59 0.49 0.98 -0.03
N LEU A 60 1.47 1.78 -0.46
CA LEU A 60 1.30 3.23 -0.48
C LEU A 60 0.17 3.65 -1.42
N MET A 61 0.09 3.01 -2.59
CA MET A 61 -0.99 3.34 -3.53
C MET A 61 -2.36 2.95 -2.98
N LEU A 62 -2.45 1.79 -2.30
CA LEU A 62 -3.71 1.39 -1.67
C LEU A 62 -4.13 2.36 -0.58
N ALA A 63 -3.17 2.98 0.09
CA ALA A 63 -3.48 3.92 1.17
C ALA A 63 -4.00 5.26 0.64
N ASN A 64 -3.86 5.50 -0.67
CA ASN A 64 -4.24 6.77 -1.29
C ASN A 64 -5.07 6.55 -2.54
N PRO A 65 -6.17 5.81 -2.45
CA PRO A 65 -6.94 5.47 -3.66
C PRO A 65 -7.55 6.69 -4.34
N HIS A 66 -7.81 7.75 -3.59
CA HIS A 66 -8.38 8.96 -4.14
C HIS A 66 -7.41 9.71 -5.05
N LEU A 67 -6.13 9.39 -5.01
CA LEU A 67 -5.12 10.04 -5.85
C LEU A 67 -4.85 9.28 -7.14
N GLY A 68 -5.44 8.09 -7.31
CA GLY A 68 -5.27 7.29 -8.50
C GLY A 68 -4.73 5.92 -8.18
N SER A 69 -4.80 5.02 -9.15
CA SER A 69 -4.30 3.65 -8.99
C SER A 69 -2.91 3.46 -9.57
N MET A 70 -2.40 4.45 -10.29
CA MET A 70 -1.07 4.40 -10.89
C MET A 70 -0.28 5.61 -10.46
N GLU A 71 1.03 5.45 -10.34
CA GLU A 71 1.88 6.53 -9.84
C GLU A 71 1.73 7.80 -10.68
N PHE A 72 1.66 7.68 -12.00
CA PHE A 72 1.60 8.87 -12.85
C PHE A 72 0.29 9.65 -12.70
N GLU A 73 -0.72 9.05 -12.05
CA GLU A 73 -1.99 9.73 -11.81
C GLU A 73 -1.98 10.62 -10.59
N ILE A 74 -0.97 10.49 -9.73
CA ILE A 74 -0.92 11.26 -8.49
C ILE A 74 -0.73 12.74 -8.82
N PRO A 75 -1.65 13.61 -8.39
CA PRO A 75 -1.49 15.05 -8.68
C PRO A 75 -0.25 15.61 -7.98
N ASP A 76 0.45 16.50 -8.69
CA ASP A 76 1.61 17.17 -8.11
C ASP A 76 1.18 17.95 -6.86
N LYS A 77 2.01 17.89 -5.82
CA LYS A 77 1.80 18.61 -4.57
C LYS A 77 0.57 18.17 -3.79
N SER A 78 0.07 16.96 -4.07
CA SER A 78 -1.04 16.43 -3.29
C SER A 78 -0.53 15.88 -1.95
N MET A 79 -1.43 15.86 -0.96
CA MET A 79 -1.11 15.28 0.34
C MET A 79 -1.13 13.76 0.22
N PHE A 80 -0.01 13.13 0.55
CA PHE A 80 0.15 11.69 0.38
C PHE A 80 0.30 11.03 1.75
N ARG A 81 -0.55 10.04 2.02
CA ARG A 81 -0.55 9.34 3.30
C ARG A 81 0.39 8.13 3.23
N ILE A 82 1.17 7.95 4.27
CA ILE A 82 2.09 6.82 4.41
C ILE A 82 1.68 6.06 5.67
N PRO A 83 1.01 4.91 5.52
CA PRO A 83 0.66 4.09 6.70
C PRO A 83 1.94 3.69 7.41
N TYR A 84 1.99 3.96 8.71
CA TYR A 84 3.24 3.80 9.44
C TYR A 84 2.95 3.32 10.86
N PRO A 85 3.80 2.47 11.41
CA PRO A 85 4.94 1.81 10.79
C PRO A 85 4.52 0.65 9.89
N LEU A 86 5.47 0.12 9.13
CA LEU A 86 5.18 -0.89 8.12
C LEU A 86 4.50 -2.13 8.69
N ASN A 87 4.99 -2.64 9.82
CA ASN A 87 4.44 -3.87 10.37
C ASN A 87 2.95 -3.73 10.72
N THR A 88 2.53 -2.59 11.29
CA THR A 88 1.11 -2.39 11.57
C THR A 88 0.31 -2.12 10.31
N ALA A 89 0.93 -1.48 9.31
CA ALA A 89 0.26 -1.26 8.03
C ALA A 89 -0.05 -2.58 7.33
N ILE A 90 0.89 -3.52 7.37
CA ILE A 90 0.67 -4.86 6.81
C ILE A 90 -0.46 -5.57 7.54
N ILE A 91 -0.50 -5.47 8.86
CA ILE A 91 -1.58 -6.08 9.66
C ILE A 91 -2.92 -5.49 9.26
N ARG A 92 -2.99 -4.18 9.05
CA ARG A 92 -4.24 -3.53 8.63
C ARG A 92 -4.67 -4.01 7.25
N TYR A 93 -3.70 -4.17 6.34
CA TYR A 93 -3.98 -4.69 5.02
C TYR A 93 -4.53 -6.12 5.10
N GLU A 94 -3.89 -6.97 5.88
CA GLU A 94 -4.32 -8.36 5.99
C GLU A 94 -5.69 -8.47 6.66
N SER A 95 -5.98 -7.59 7.59
CA SER A 95 -7.31 -7.54 8.20
C SER A 95 -8.36 -7.19 7.16
N GLY A 96 -8.05 -6.25 6.27
CA GLY A 96 -8.96 -5.89 5.18
C GLY A 96 -9.20 -7.05 4.23
N VAL A 97 -8.16 -7.80 3.93
CA VAL A 97 -8.28 -8.99 3.07
C VAL A 97 -9.21 -10.02 3.71
N ARG A 98 -9.03 -10.28 5.01
CA ARG A 98 -9.88 -11.24 5.72
C ARG A 98 -11.33 -10.80 5.71
N LYS A 99 -11.59 -9.51 5.89
CA LYS A 99 -12.96 -9.01 5.83
C LYS A 99 -13.57 -9.18 4.46
N TYR A 100 -12.76 -8.98 3.43
CA TYR A 100 -13.23 -9.16 2.06
C TYR A 100 -13.72 -10.59 1.84
N PHE A 101 -13.03 -11.56 2.42
CA PHE A 101 -13.42 -12.97 2.29
C PHE A 101 -14.43 -13.42 3.36
N GLY A 102 -14.90 -12.50 4.21
CA GLY A 102 -15.84 -12.83 5.26
C GLY A 102 -15.24 -13.60 6.41
N GLN A 103 -13.93 -13.50 6.60
CA GLN A 103 -13.21 -14.16 7.69
C GLN A 103 -12.76 -13.09 8.69
N ASP A 104 -13.17 -13.24 9.91
CA ASP A 104 -12.77 -12.27 10.96
C ASP A 104 -11.83 -12.89 11.96
#